data_ddacd47be416058753a061c2c06b02c5
#
_entry.id   ddacd47be416058753a061c2c06b02c5
#
_cell.length_a   1.000
_cell.length_b   1.000
_cell.length_c   1.000
_cell.angle_alpha   90.00
_cell.angle_beta   90.00
_cell.angle_gamma   90.00
#
_symmetry.space_group_name_H-M   'P 1'
#
loop_
_entity.id
_entity.type
_entity.pdbx_description
1 polymer ?
#
loop_
_entity_poly.entity_id
_entity_poly.type
_entity_poly.pdbx_seq_one_letter_code
_entity_poly.pdbx_strand_id
1 'polypeptide(L)'
;MPGSSIGLAEQMLRRRPTIGAPVAHGASENLERSIGVFQLTMFGVGATVGTGIFFVLSEAVPEAGPAVIISFIIAGIAAGLSAICYAEMASAVPVSGSSYSYAYTTLGEFVAMGIGACLLLEYGVSISAVAVGWSGYVNKLLDNLFGVQVPQLLSAAPWDDAGGLINLPAVVLIVMCAVLLIRGASES
;
A
#
# COMPACT_ATOMS: atom_id res chain seq x y z
N MET A 1 -4.73 44.82 10.88
CA MET A 1 -3.39 44.26 10.63
C MET A 1 -3.41 43.72 9.20
N PRO A 2 -2.55 44.19 8.28
CA PRO A 2 -2.60 43.78 6.89
C PRO A 2 -2.08 42.33 6.78
N GLY A 3 -2.93 41.42 6.29
CA GLY A 3 -2.54 40.07 5.93
C GLY A 3 -1.58 40.13 4.74
N SER A 4 -0.29 39.84 4.99
CA SER A 4 0.68 39.61 3.92
C SER A 4 0.24 38.39 3.14
N SER A 5 -0.18 38.59 1.90
CA SER A 5 -0.38 37.49 0.94
C SER A 5 0.98 36.84 0.69
N ILE A 6 1.23 35.75 1.42
CA ILE A 6 2.39 34.89 1.17
C ILE A 6 2.23 34.37 -0.24
N GLY A 7 3.24 34.54 -1.10
CA GLY A 7 3.18 34.08 -2.48
C GLY A 7 2.97 32.57 -2.56
N LEU A 8 2.26 32.09 -3.57
CA LEU A 8 1.94 30.68 -3.80
C LEU A 8 3.20 29.78 -3.73
N ALA A 9 4.32 30.24 -4.28
CA ALA A 9 5.61 29.54 -4.24
C ALA A 9 6.16 29.41 -2.81
N GLU A 10 5.97 30.43 -1.99
CA GLU A 10 6.43 30.42 -0.59
C GLU A 10 5.53 29.55 0.28
N GLN A 11 4.24 29.44 -0.03
CA GLN A 11 3.33 28.50 0.60
C GLN A 11 3.70 27.04 0.27
N MET A 12 4.04 26.74 -0.98
CA MET A 12 4.40 25.38 -1.45
C MET A 12 5.70 24.86 -0.84
N LEU A 13 6.65 25.77 -0.52
CA LEU A 13 7.96 25.41 0.04
C LEU A 13 8.02 25.56 1.57
N ARG A 14 6.94 26.01 2.21
CA ARG A 14 6.89 26.28 3.64
C ARG A 14 6.91 24.96 4.42
N ARG A 15 8.03 24.71 5.12
CA ARG A 15 8.14 23.64 6.11
C ARG A 15 7.33 24.02 7.35
N ARG A 16 6.47 23.13 7.83
CA ARG A 16 5.79 23.35 9.11
C ARG A 16 6.64 22.84 10.26
N PRO A 17 6.76 23.59 11.36
CA PRO A 17 7.52 23.14 12.52
C PRO A 17 6.89 21.87 13.10
N THR A 18 7.70 20.85 13.32
CA THR A 18 7.31 19.53 13.83
C THR A 18 7.03 19.51 15.34
N ILE A 19 7.44 20.55 16.05
CA ILE A 19 7.33 20.63 17.52
C ILE A 19 6.26 21.65 17.88
N GLY A 20 5.14 21.19 18.43
CA GLY A 20 4.16 22.03 19.10
C GLY A 20 3.14 22.79 18.23
N ALA A 21 3.13 22.61 16.91
CA ALA A 21 2.02 23.10 16.11
C ALA A 21 0.92 22.05 16.05
N PRO A 22 -0.36 22.40 16.41
CA PRO A 22 -1.45 21.50 16.11
C PRO A 22 -1.49 21.33 14.60
N VAL A 23 -1.33 20.09 14.13
CA VAL A 23 -1.58 19.72 12.73
C VAL A 23 -3.06 20.01 12.52
N ALA A 24 -3.36 21.19 11.97
CA ALA A 24 -4.71 21.59 11.66
C ALA A 24 -5.23 20.66 10.57
N HIS A 25 -6.24 19.96 10.91
CA HIS A 25 -7.20 19.15 10.19
C HIS A 25 -7.08 17.64 10.45
N GLY A 26 -7.81 17.21 11.44
CA GLY A 26 -8.11 15.83 11.76
C GLY A 26 -7.29 15.31 12.94
N ALA A 27 -7.87 15.47 14.11
CA ALA A 27 -7.55 14.78 15.35
C ALA A 27 -6.05 14.74 15.71
N SER A 28 -5.63 15.64 16.57
CA SER A 28 -4.61 15.32 17.56
C SER A 28 -5.17 14.26 18.53
N GLU A 29 -5.54 13.11 18.01
CA GLU A 29 -5.65 11.93 18.83
C GLU A 29 -4.23 11.64 19.28
N ASN A 30 -3.97 11.92 20.54
CA ASN A 30 -2.80 11.42 21.24
C ASN A 30 -2.80 9.92 21.01
N LEU A 31 -1.90 9.44 20.13
CA LEU A 31 -1.76 8.01 19.86
C LEU A 31 -1.54 7.31 21.19
N GLU A 32 -2.52 6.56 21.64
CA GLU A 32 -2.47 5.85 22.90
C GLU A 32 -1.49 4.70 22.76
N ARG A 33 -0.47 4.66 23.60
CA ARG A 33 0.56 3.61 23.59
C ARG A 33 0.01 2.33 24.22
N SER A 34 -0.92 1.66 23.56
CA SER A 34 -1.56 0.42 24.03
C SER A 34 -0.85 -0.85 23.54
N ILE A 35 -0.02 -0.74 22.48
CA ILE A 35 0.61 -1.88 21.82
C ILE A 35 2.06 -2.01 22.25
N GLY A 36 2.46 -3.19 22.73
CA GLY A 36 3.83 -3.51 23.09
C GLY A 36 4.73 -3.70 21.85
N VAL A 37 6.05 -3.55 22.04
CA VAL A 37 7.04 -3.69 20.95
C VAL A 37 6.92 -5.03 20.23
N PHE A 38 6.74 -6.12 20.94
CA PHE A 38 6.60 -7.45 20.35
C PHE A 38 5.33 -7.55 19.48
N GLN A 39 4.20 -7.06 19.97
CA GLN A 39 2.94 -7.06 19.22
C GLN A 39 3.03 -6.22 17.97
N LEU A 40 3.64 -5.03 18.06
CA LEU A 40 3.85 -4.14 16.92
C LEU A 40 4.76 -4.78 15.87
N THR A 41 5.84 -5.45 16.32
CA THR A 41 6.75 -6.18 15.42
C THR A 41 6.01 -7.32 14.71
N MET A 42 5.25 -8.14 15.42
CA MET A 42 4.49 -9.24 14.84
C MET A 42 3.41 -8.73 13.85
N PHE A 43 2.75 -7.64 14.20
CA PHE A 43 1.79 -6.99 13.30
C PHE A 43 2.48 -6.49 12.01
N GLY A 44 3.64 -5.84 12.14
CA GLY A 44 4.44 -5.39 11.00
C GLY A 44 4.91 -6.54 10.11
N VAL A 45 5.41 -7.62 10.70
CA VAL A 45 5.80 -8.84 9.95
C VAL A 45 4.59 -9.43 9.23
N GLY A 46 3.45 -9.56 9.90
CA GLY A 46 2.22 -10.09 9.30
C GLY A 46 1.72 -9.24 8.13
N ALA A 47 1.79 -7.92 8.26
CA ALA A 47 1.43 -7.00 7.19
C ALA A 47 2.39 -7.07 5.98
N THR A 48 3.69 -7.29 6.24
CA THR A 48 4.72 -7.36 5.19
C THR A 48 4.68 -8.69 4.43
N VAL A 49 4.49 -9.81 5.13
CA VAL A 49 4.53 -11.15 4.52
C VAL A 49 3.36 -11.40 3.58
N GLY A 50 2.21 -10.80 3.73
CA GLY A 50 1.04 -10.83 2.84
C GLY A 50 0.96 -11.94 1.78
N THR A 51 -0.02 -11.87 0.92
CA THR A 51 -0.20 -12.81 -0.21
C THR A 51 0.83 -12.65 -1.32
N GLY A 52 1.52 -11.50 -1.36
CA GLY A 52 2.47 -11.15 -2.43
C GLY A 52 3.61 -12.14 -2.58
N ILE A 53 4.09 -12.76 -1.48
CA ILE A 53 5.20 -13.73 -1.55
C ILE A 53 4.84 -14.95 -2.42
N PHE A 54 3.60 -15.41 -2.38
CA PHE A 54 3.17 -16.58 -3.17
C PHE A 54 2.93 -16.21 -4.63
N PHE A 55 2.40 -15.02 -4.90
CA PHE A 55 2.13 -14.54 -6.25
C PHE A 55 3.41 -14.13 -6.98
N VAL A 56 4.28 -13.35 -6.33
CA VAL A 56 5.53 -12.85 -6.94
C VAL A 56 6.45 -14.00 -7.35
N LEU A 57 6.51 -15.09 -6.57
CA LEU A 57 7.31 -16.24 -6.93
C LEU A 57 6.80 -16.95 -8.19
N SER A 58 5.49 -17.04 -8.39
CA SER A 58 4.91 -17.66 -9.58
C SER A 58 5.21 -16.90 -10.87
N GLU A 59 5.39 -15.58 -10.79
CA GLU A 59 5.73 -14.73 -11.93
C GLU A 59 7.26 -14.59 -12.11
N ALA A 60 7.99 -14.39 -11.02
CA ALA A 60 9.41 -14.08 -11.09
C ALA A 60 10.30 -15.31 -11.40
N VAL A 61 9.93 -16.50 -10.92
CA VAL A 61 10.74 -17.71 -11.12
C VAL A 61 10.80 -18.16 -12.59
N PRO A 62 9.72 -18.13 -13.38
CA PRO A 62 9.78 -18.47 -14.80
C PRO A 62 10.70 -17.54 -15.61
N GLU A 63 10.76 -16.26 -15.25
CA GLU A 63 11.57 -15.26 -15.98
C GLU A 63 13.04 -15.23 -15.52
N ALA A 64 13.28 -15.19 -14.21
CA ALA A 64 14.61 -15.01 -13.65
C ALA A 64 15.32 -16.32 -13.28
N GLY A 65 14.62 -17.44 -13.23
CA GLY A 65 15.17 -18.72 -12.81
C GLY A 65 15.79 -18.67 -11.41
N PRO A 66 16.91 -19.39 -11.16
CA PRO A 66 17.58 -19.38 -9.85
C PRO A 66 18.12 -18.02 -9.42
N ALA A 67 18.32 -17.08 -10.36
CA ALA A 67 18.79 -15.72 -10.07
C ALA A 67 17.78 -14.89 -9.25
N VAL A 68 16.53 -15.33 -9.17
CA VAL A 68 15.50 -14.71 -8.33
C VAL A 68 15.94 -14.58 -6.87
N ILE A 69 16.75 -15.51 -6.36
CA ILE A 69 17.27 -15.47 -4.97
C ILE A 69 18.12 -14.22 -4.76
N ILE A 70 18.98 -13.89 -5.72
CA ILE A 70 19.86 -12.71 -5.65
C ILE A 70 19.00 -11.44 -5.65
N SER A 71 17.96 -11.39 -6.49
CA SER A 71 17.03 -10.27 -6.55
C SER A 71 16.32 -10.04 -5.21
N PHE A 72 15.87 -11.11 -4.54
CA PHE A 72 15.26 -11.02 -3.21
C PHE A 72 16.25 -10.56 -2.13
N ILE A 73 17.50 -10.98 -2.19
CA ILE A 73 18.54 -10.51 -1.24
C ILE A 73 18.77 -9.02 -1.42
N ILE A 74 18.93 -8.54 -2.66
CA ILE A 74 19.14 -7.12 -2.96
C ILE A 74 17.92 -6.29 -2.51
N ALA A 75 16.71 -6.75 -2.84
CA ALA A 75 15.48 -6.10 -2.41
C ALA A 75 15.36 -6.07 -0.87
N GLY A 76 15.73 -7.16 -0.19
CA GLY A 76 15.73 -7.23 1.26
C GLY A 76 16.71 -6.24 1.91
N ILE A 77 17.90 -6.08 1.35
CA ILE A 77 18.87 -5.08 1.81
C ILE A 77 18.31 -3.66 1.61
N ALA A 78 17.77 -3.37 0.44
CA ALA A 78 17.19 -2.06 0.14
C ALA A 78 16.02 -1.73 1.07
N ALA A 79 15.12 -2.70 1.31
CA ALA A 79 14.00 -2.57 2.23
C ALA A 79 14.48 -2.36 3.68
N GLY A 80 15.52 -3.09 4.11
CA GLY A 80 16.11 -2.95 5.44
C GLY A 80 16.70 -1.55 5.68
N LEU A 81 17.43 -1.01 4.72
CA LEU A 81 17.97 0.36 4.80
C LEU A 81 16.82 1.39 4.85
N SER A 82 15.80 1.21 4.03
CA SER A 82 14.61 2.07 4.07
C SER A 82 13.90 2.01 5.42
N ALA A 83 13.78 0.81 6.01
CA ALA A 83 13.15 0.63 7.31
C ALA A 83 13.88 1.39 8.44
N ILE A 84 15.21 1.45 8.41
CA ILE A 84 16.01 2.22 9.38
C ILE A 84 15.71 3.72 9.23
N CYS A 85 15.66 4.25 8.01
CA CYS A 85 15.29 5.63 7.76
C CYS A 85 13.87 5.95 8.25
N TYR A 86 12.92 5.05 8.01
CA TYR A 86 11.54 5.21 8.49
C TYR A 86 11.45 5.15 10.02
N ALA A 87 12.24 4.30 10.69
CA ALA A 87 12.28 4.24 12.15
C ALA A 87 12.78 5.55 12.76
N GLU A 88 13.79 6.17 12.17
CA GLU A 88 14.29 7.48 12.58
C GLU A 88 13.22 8.57 12.39
N MET A 89 12.58 8.62 11.22
CA MET A 89 11.51 9.57 10.95
C MET A 89 10.31 9.38 11.88
N ALA A 90 9.90 8.15 12.15
CA ALA A 90 8.79 7.85 13.05
C ALA A 90 9.08 8.28 14.50
N SER A 91 10.34 8.22 14.93
CA SER A 91 10.74 8.70 16.26
C SER A 91 10.73 10.22 16.37
N ALA A 92 11.05 10.92 15.28
CA ALA A 92 11.11 12.38 15.22
C ALA A 92 9.74 13.02 14.98
N VAL A 93 8.88 12.37 14.20
CA VAL A 93 7.55 12.84 13.78
C VAL A 93 6.49 11.79 14.08
N PRO A 94 6.00 11.70 15.33
CA PRO A 94 5.05 10.66 15.75
C PRO A 94 3.63 10.99 15.27
N VAL A 95 3.40 10.91 13.96
CA VAL A 95 2.09 11.13 13.33
C VAL A 95 1.70 9.91 12.49
N SER A 96 0.41 9.67 12.36
CA SER A 96 -0.13 8.69 11.41
C SER A 96 -0.19 9.34 10.02
N GLY A 97 0.21 8.65 8.97
CA GLY A 97 0.10 9.15 7.60
C GLY A 97 1.25 8.75 6.69
N SER A 98 2.10 7.83 7.14
CA SER A 98 3.15 7.23 6.31
C SER A 98 4.10 8.27 5.69
N SER A 99 4.70 7.93 4.56
CA SER A 99 5.65 8.76 3.79
C SER A 99 5.09 10.14 3.44
N TYR A 100 3.77 10.25 3.21
CA TYR A 100 3.11 11.52 2.94
C TYR A 100 3.32 12.52 4.09
N SER A 101 3.04 12.11 5.32
CA SER A 101 3.17 12.99 6.48
C SER A 101 4.61 13.39 6.76
N TYR A 102 5.54 12.46 6.58
CA TYR A 102 6.96 12.76 6.73
C TYR A 102 7.45 13.76 5.67
N ALA A 103 7.06 13.57 4.42
CA ALA A 103 7.40 14.50 3.35
C ALA A 103 6.76 15.88 3.57
N TYR A 104 5.51 15.91 4.03
CA TYR A 104 4.80 17.16 4.31
C TYR A 104 5.51 18.00 5.38
N THR A 105 5.99 17.36 6.44
CA THR A 105 6.67 18.04 7.53
C THR A 105 8.10 18.44 7.20
N THR A 106 8.81 17.67 6.38
CA THR A 106 10.25 17.86 6.11
C THR A 106 10.53 18.58 4.79
N LEU A 107 9.82 18.24 3.72
CA LEU A 107 10.09 18.71 2.35
C LEU A 107 9.05 19.73 1.85
N GLY A 108 7.90 19.83 2.52
CA GLY A 108 6.84 20.76 2.17
C GLY A 108 5.72 20.16 1.34
N GLU A 109 4.70 20.97 1.09
CA GLU A 109 3.41 20.53 0.56
C GLU A 109 3.49 20.01 -0.88
N PHE A 110 4.30 20.63 -1.73
CA PHE A 110 4.44 20.23 -3.13
C PHE A 110 5.02 18.81 -3.28
N VAL A 111 6.08 18.51 -2.55
CA VAL A 111 6.72 17.17 -2.56
C VAL A 111 5.78 16.14 -1.94
N ALA A 112 5.10 16.49 -0.85
CA ALA A 112 4.12 15.61 -0.21
C ALA A 112 2.97 15.24 -1.16
N MET A 113 2.46 16.19 -1.97
CA MET A 113 1.43 15.91 -2.96
C MET A 113 1.91 14.91 -4.01
N GLY A 114 3.14 15.04 -4.50
CA GLY A 114 3.74 14.08 -5.42
C GLY A 114 3.85 12.69 -4.81
N ILE A 115 4.33 12.59 -3.57
CA ILE A 115 4.42 11.32 -2.83
C ILE A 115 3.02 10.73 -2.60
N GLY A 116 2.03 11.54 -2.25
CA GLY A 116 0.64 11.10 -2.10
C GLY A 116 0.08 10.49 -3.39
N ALA A 117 0.34 11.10 -4.53
CA ALA A 117 -0.05 10.54 -5.83
C ALA A 117 0.66 9.20 -6.12
N CYS A 118 1.95 9.09 -5.82
CA CYS A 118 2.69 7.82 -5.94
C CYS A 118 2.12 6.73 -5.03
N LEU A 119 1.77 7.05 -3.79
CA LEU A 119 1.16 6.10 -2.85
C LEU A 119 -0.21 5.61 -3.33
N LEU A 120 -1.04 6.50 -3.88
CA LEU A 120 -2.31 6.09 -4.47
C LEU A 120 -2.14 5.12 -5.65
N LEU A 121 -1.17 5.38 -6.52
CA LEU A 121 -0.84 4.49 -7.62
C LEU A 121 -0.29 3.16 -7.10
N GLU A 122 0.63 3.18 -6.15
CA GLU A 122 1.23 1.99 -5.55
C GLU A 122 0.17 1.06 -4.94
N TYR A 123 -0.69 1.61 -4.08
CA TYR A 123 -1.75 0.81 -3.46
C TYR A 123 -2.79 0.34 -4.49
N GLY A 124 -3.18 1.19 -5.44
CA GLY A 124 -4.13 0.82 -6.49
C GLY A 124 -3.63 -0.32 -7.36
N VAL A 125 -2.39 -0.25 -7.82
CA VAL A 125 -1.76 -1.30 -8.63
C VAL A 125 -1.56 -2.58 -7.82
N SER A 126 -1.09 -2.46 -6.57
CA SER A 126 -0.86 -3.62 -5.69
C SER A 126 -2.17 -4.37 -5.39
N ILE A 127 -3.25 -3.65 -5.06
CA ILE A 127 -4.56 -4.26 -4.82
C ILE A 127 -5.06 -4.99 -6.07
N SER A 128 -4.91 -4.36 -7.23
CA SER A 128 -5.33 -4.96 -8.50
C SER A 128 -4.53 -6.22 -8.83
N ALA A 129 -3.22 -6.20 -8.67
CA ALA A 129 -2.35 -7.35 -8.91
C ALA A 129 -2.68 -8.52 -7.98
N VAL A 130 -2.89 -8.26 -6.69
CA VAL A 130 -3.29 -9.29 -5.71
C VAL A 130 -4.66 -9.86 -6.05
N ALA A 131 -5.63 -9.04 -6.45
CA ALA A 131 -6.96 -9.49 -6.81
C ALA A 131 -6.96 -10.39 -8.07
N VAL A 132 -6.15 -10.05 -9.07
CA VAL A 132 -5.96 -10.88 -10.27
C VAL A 132 -5.28 -12.21 -9.91
N GLY A 133 -4.22 -12.19 -9.11
CA GLY A 133 -3.57 -13.40 -8.63
C GLY A 133 -4.53 -14.32 -7.85
N TRP A 134 -5.33 -13.75 -6.96
CA TRP A 134 -6.37 -14.48 -6.22
C TRP A 134 -7.41 -15.12 -7.15
N SER A 135 -7.83 -14.41 -8.21
CA SER A 135 -8.72 -14.95 -9.24
C SER A 135 -8.17 -16.24 -9.87
N GLY A 136 -6.86 -16.29 -10.14
CA GLY A 136 -6.21 -17.48 -10.65
C GLY A 136 -6.28 -18.67 -9.68
N TYR A 137 -6.11 -18.42 -8.37
CA TYR A 137 -6.27 -19.47 -7.35
C TYR A 137 -7.70 -19.97 -7.25
N VAL A 138 -8.70 -19.08 -7.31
CA VAL A 138 -10.12 -19.45 -7.30
C VAL A 138 -10.47 -20.32 -8.50
N ASN A 139 -10.00 -19.97 -9.70
CA ASN A 139 -10.22 -20.78 -10.89
C ASN A 139 -9.63 -22.18 -10.75
N LYS A 140 -8.40 -22.31 -10.26
CA LYS A 140 -7.78 -23.62 -9.99
C LYS A 140 -8.52 -24.41 -8.92
N LEU A 141 -9.03 -23.74 -7.89
CA LEU A 141 -9.81 -24.40 -6.84
C LEU A 141 -11.13 -24.93 -7.37
N LEU A 142 -11.85 -24.15 -8.16
CA LEU A 142 -13.13 -24.54 -8.77
C LEU A 142 -12.93 -25.72 -9.74
N ASP A 143 -11.87 -25.69 -10.53
CA ASP A 143 -11.53 -26.79 -11.43
C ASP A 143 -11.22 -28.09 -10.67
N ASN A 144 -10.41 -28.00 -9.61
CA ASN A 144 -10.04 -29.18 -8.82
C ASN A 144 -11.17 -29.78 -8.00
N LEU A 145 -12.12 -28.95 -7.50
CA LEU A 145 -13.20 -29.42 -6.64
C LEU A 145 -14.46 -29.81 -7.41
N PHE A 146 -14.78 -29.07 -8.46
CA PHE A 146 -16.05 -29.19 -9.17
C PHE A 146 -15.89 -29.49 -10.66
N GLY A 147 -14.67 -29.49 -11.20
CA GLY A 147 -14.43 -29.61 -12.63
C GLY A 147 -14.99 -28.44 -13.46
N VAL A 148 -15.23 -27.28 -12.81
CA VAL A 148 -15.83 -26.10 -13.44
C VAL A 148 -14.78 -25.01 -13.52
N GLN A 149 -14.54 -24.50 -14.72
CA GLN A 149 -13.66 -23.34 -14.95
C GLN A 149 -14.51 -22.11 -15.27
N VAL A 150 -14.15 -20.96 -14.70
CA VAL A 150 -14.74 -19.69 -15.11
C VAL A 150 -14.31 -19.42 -16.57
N PRO A 151 -15.25 -19.09 -17.47
CA PRO A 151 -14.91 -18.81 -18.87
C PRO A 151 -13.81 -17.75 -18.99
N GLN A 152 -12.87 -17.91 -19.90
CA GLN A 152 -11.74 -17.00 -20.10
C GLN A 152 -12.19 -15.54 -20.30
N LEU A 153 -13.34 -15.33 -20.96
CA LEU A 153 -13.96 -14.01 -21.12
C LEU A 153 -14.23 -13.29 -19.78
N LEU A 154 -14.45 -14.03 -18.70
CA LEU A 154 -14.78 -13.52 -17.36
C LEU A 154 -13.65 -13.71 -16.33
N SER A 155 -12.51 -14.25 -16.74
CA SER A 155 -11.36 -14.51 -15.84
C SER A 155 -10.06 -13.86 -16.28
N ALA A 156 -10.06 -13.18 -17.43
CA ALA A 156 -8.88 -12.51 -17.99
C ALA A 156 -9.16 -11.04 -18.31
N ALA A 157 -8.10 -10.23 -18.36
CA ALA A 157 -8.19 -8.83 -18.75
C ALA A 157 -8.30 -8.67 -20.28
N PRO A 158 -8.83 -7.53 -20.77
CA PRO A 158 -8.94 -7.27 -22.22
C PRO A 158 -7.60 -7.24 -22.97
N TRP A 159 -6.50 -7.01 -22.23
CA TRP A 159 -5.14 -6.95 -22.79
C TRP A 159 -4.32 -8.21 -22.57
N ASP A 160 -4.94 -9.23 -22.01
CA ASP A 160 -4.31 -10.53 -21.81
C ASP A 160 -4.30 -11.31 -23.13
N ASP A 161 -3.28 -12.09 -23.41
CA ASP A 161 -3.16 -12.94 -24.60
C ASP A 161 -4.35 -13.91 -24.74
N ALA A 162 -5.03 -14.19 -23.65
CA ALA A 162 -6.24 -15.02 -23.58
C ALA A 162 -7.53 -14.33 -24.06
N GLY A 163 -7.51 -13.01 -24.34
CA GLY A 163 -8.67 -12.28 -24.90
C GLY A 163 -9.88 -12.18 -23.98
N GLY A 164 -9.67 -11.84 -22.71
CA GLY A 164 -10.75 -11.62 -21.73
C GLY A 164 -11.49 -10.29 -21.94
N LEU A 165 -12.63 -10.15 -21.27
CA LEU A 165 -13.39 -8.90 -21.16
C LEU A 165 -13.22 -8.26 -19.80
N ILE A 166 -13.33 -9.05 -18.74
CA ILE A 166 -13.25 -8.61 -17.35
C ILE A 166 -12.87 -9.78 -16.45
N ASN A 167 -12.05 -9.52 -15.44
CA ASN A 167 -11.77 -10.53 -14.41
C ASN A 167 -12.82 -10.44 -13.30
N LEU A 168 -13.94 -11.14 -13.48
CA LEU A 168 -15.09 -11.12 -12.58
C LEU A 168 -14.74 -11.55 -11.14
N PRO A 169 -13.97 -12.65 -10.89
CA PRO A 169 -13.59 -13.03 -9.54
C PRO A 169 -12.78 -11.93 -8.84
N ALA A 170 -11.87 -11.26 -9.53
CA ALA A 170 -11.09 -10.16 -8.97
C ALA A 170 -11.98 -8.97 -8.59
N VAL A 171 -12.94 -8.60 -9.46
CA VAL A 171 -13.90 -7.52 -9.18
C VAL A 171 -14.76 -7.86 -7.96
N VAL A 172 -15.26 -9.09 -7.87
CA VAL A 172 -16.06 -9.53 -6.71
C VAL A 172 -15.26 -9.43 -5.42
N LEU A 173 -14.00 -9.84 -5.41
CA LEU A 173 -13.12 -9.71 -4.24
C LEU A 173 -12.98 -8.25 -3.81
N ILE A 174 -12.65 -7.36 -4.74
CA ILE A 174 -12.45 -5.94 -4.44
C ILE A 174 -13.73 -5.31 -3.89
N VAL A 175 -14.89 -5.59 -4.52
CA VAL A 175 -16.18 -5.07 -4.06
C VAL A 175 -16.53 -5.62 -2.68
N MET A 176 -16.31 -6.91 -2.44
CA MET A 176 -16.53 -7.52 -1.13
C MET A 176 -15.66 -6.86 -0.03
N CYS A 177 -14.39 -6.69 -0.30
CA CYS A 177 -13.48 -5.99 0.63
C CYS A 177 -13.91 -4.53 0.85
N ALA A 178 -14.30 -3.82 -0.20
CA ALA A 178 -14.78 -2.43 -0.07
C ALA A 178 -16.04 -2.34 0.79
N VAL A 179 -17.00 -3.23 0.60
CA VAL A 179 -18.23 -3.27 1.40
C VAL A 179 -17.92 -3.59 2.87
N LEU A 180 -17.01 -4.53 3.13
CA LEU A 180 -16.59 -4.87 4.49
C LEU A 180 -15.90 -3.69 5.17
N LEU A 181 -15.02 -2.97 4.47
CA LEU A 181 -14.35 -1.78 4.98
C LEU A 181 -15.33 -0.65 5.30
N ILE A 182 -16.29 -0.39 4.42
CA ILE A 182 -17.31 0.65 4.65
C ILE A 182 -18.18 0.29 5.86
N ARG A 183 -18.55 -0.97 6.04
CA ARG A 183 -19.34 -1.42 7.20
C ARG A 183 -18.52 -1.47 8.47
N GLY A 184 -17.28 -1.96 8.43
CA GLY A 184 -16.39 -2.03 9.58
C GLY A 184 -15.95 -0.67 10.12
N ALA A 185 -15.79 0.34 9.24
CA ALA A 185 -15.46 1.70 9.65
C ALA A 185 -16.58 2.40 10.45
N SER A 186 -17.80 1.86 10.43
CA SER A 186 -18.93 2.42 11.21
C SER A 186 -19.00 1.87 12.64
N GLU A 187 -18.23 0.83 12.98
CA GLU A 187 -18.23 0.19 14.30
C GLU A 187 -17.00 0.54 15.16
N SER A 188 -16.09 1.35 14.64
CA SER A 188 -14.93 1.93 15.33
C SER A 188 -15.17 3.38 15.66
#